data_b607816284df7fc84a2eedfe07fea6bf
#
_entry.id   b607816284df7fc84a2eedfe07fea6bf
#
_cell.length_a   1.000
_cell.length_b   1.000
_cell.length_c   1.000
_cell.angle_alpha   90.00
_cell.angle_beta   90.00
_cell.angle_gamma   90.00
#
_symmetry.space_group_name_H-M   'P 1'
#
loop_
_entity.id
_entity.type
_entity.pdbx_description
1 polymer ?
#
loop_
_entity_poly.entity_id
_entity_poly.type
_entity_poly.pdbx_seq_one_letter_code
_entity_poly.pdbx_strand_id
1 'polypeptide(L)'
;QMCIRDSCLSPYITHGVINEKEVISKSLGKFSFSKNEKFIQEVLWRTYWKGWLELRSGVWDDYLLDLKRIKEEFKDNKSYLNAIEGKTKIECFNEWVNELKTYNYLHNHTRMWFASIWIFTLDLPWQLGAEFFMQHLYDGDTASNTLGWRWVAGIQTQGKHYLASEWNIKKFTNNRFENIKLNE
;
A
#
# COMPACT_ATOMS: atom_id res chain seq x y z
N GLN A 1 5.83 -16.12 -0.85
CA GLN A 1 4.78 -16.16 0.19
C GLN A 1 5.31 -15.50 1.46
N MET A 2 4.60 -14.53 2.00
CA MET A 2 4.98 -13.87 3.26
C MET A 2 4.87 -14.84 4.43
N CYS A 3 5.78 -14.75 5.40
CA CYS A 3 5.69 -15.55 6.63
C CYS A 3 4.70 -14.97 7.67
N ILE A 4 4.06 -13.86 7.38
CA ILE A 4 3.00 -13.26 8.20
C ILE A 4 1.65 -13.71 7.65
N ARG A 5 0.76 -14.17 8.54
CA ARG A 5 -0.61 -14.52 8.15
C ARG A 5 -1.41 -13.27 7.82
N ASP A 6 -2.12 -13.32 6.70
CA ASP A 6 -3.05 -12.28 6.26
C ASP A 6 -4.50 -12.75 6.45
N SER A 7 -5.40 -11.83 6.77
CA SER A 7 -6.83 -12.12 6.88
C SER A 7 -7.52 -12.23 5.52
N CYS A 8 -6.96 -11.61 4.49
CA CYS A 8 -7.52 -11.48 3.14
C CYS A 8 -8.97 -10.92 3.13
N LEU A 9 -9.34 -10.11 4.13
CA LEU A 9 -10.70 -9.59 4.29
C LEU A 9 -10.94 -8.26 3.56
N SER A 10 -9.89 -7.53 3.24
CA SER A 10 -10.01 -6.17 2.67
C SER A 10 -10.83 -6.09 1.37
N PRO A 11 -10.75 -7.03 0.40
CA PRO A 11 -11.61 -6.99 -0.77
C PRO A 11 -13.09 -7.10 -0.41
N TYR A 12 -13.44 -7.99 0.50
CA TYR A 12 -14.83 -8.20 0.93
C TYR A 12 -15.41 -6.99 1.67
N ILE A 13 -14.58 -6.31 2.47
CA ILE A 13 -14.97 -5.09 3.16
C ILE A 13 -15.12 -3.94 2.16
N THR A 14 -14.18 -3.78 1.23
CA THR A 14 -14.24 -2.73 0.21
C THR A 14 -15.51 -2.81 -0.62
N HIS A 15 -15.93 -4.01 -0.99
CA HIS A 15 -17.12 -4.25 -1.80
C HIS A 15 -18.41 -4.45 -0.99
N GLY A 16 -18.39 -4.24 0.33
CA GLY A 16 -19.58 -4.29 1.18
C GLY A 16 -20.18 -5.68 1.38
N VAL A 17 -19.43 -6.75 1.07
CA VAL A 17 -19.85 -8.14 1.33
C VAL A 17 -19.91 -8.42 2.83
N ILE A 18 -18.99 -7.86 3.56
CA ILE A 18 -18.94 -7.83 5.03
C ILE A 18 -18.58 -6.41 5.47
N ASN A 19 -18.96 -6.03 6.69
CA ASN A 19 -18.58 -4.73 7.22
C ASN A 19 -17.65 -4.84 8.44
N GLU A 20 -17.02 -3.74 8.80
CA GLU A 20 -16.04 -3.67 9.88
C GLU A 20 -16.65 -4.13 11.23
N LYS A 21 -17.91 -3.78 11.50
CA LYS A 21 -18.61 -4.15 12.74
C LYS A 21 -18.78 -5.67 12.84
N GLU A 22 -19.13 -6.33 11.75
CA GLU A 22 -19.26 -7.80 11.70
C GLU A 22 -17.92 -8.48 11.95
N VAL A 23 -16.85 -7.99 11.30
CA VAL A 23 -15.49 -8.53 11.46
C VAL A 23 -15.04 -8.39 12.92
N ILE A 24 -15.20 -7.21 13.53
CA ILE A 24 -14.83 -6.94 14.92
C ILE A 24 -15.66 -7.80 15.89
N SER A 25 -16.98 -7.86 15.68
CA SER A 25 -17.88 -8.66 16.55
C SER A 25 -17.52 -10.14 16.52
N LYS A 26 -17.29 -10.71 15.34
CA LYS A 26 -16.88 -12.12 15.21
C LYS A 26 -15.51 -12.39 15.83
N SER A 27 -14.59 -11.46 15.73
CA SER A 27 -13.26 -11.58 16.33
C SER A 27 -13.33 -11.53 17.86
N LEU A 28 -14.10 -10.59 18.42
CA LEU A 28 -14.32 -10.47 19.86
C LEU A 28 -15.11 -11.65 20.46
N GLY A 29 -15.95 -12.32 19.65
CA GLY A 29 -16.63 -13.55 20.07
C GLY A 29 -15.68 -14.76 20.24
N LYS A 30 -14.46 -14.69 19.67
CA LYS A 30 -13.48 -15.78 19.75
C LYS A 30 -12.28 -15.47 20.65
N PHE A 31 -11.92 -14.20 20.77
CA PHE A 31 -10.70 -13.76 21.46
C PHE A 31 -10.99 -12.56 22.34
N SER A 32 -10.26 -12.42 23.46
CA SER A 32 -10.35 -11.25 24.31
C SER A 32 -9.88 -9.99 23.59
N PHE A 33 -10.35 -8.82 24.00
CA PHE A 33 -9.96 -7.53 23.42
C PHE A 33 -8.43 -7.37 23.40
N SER A 34 -7.75 -7.67 24.49
CA SER A 34 -6.28 -7.54 24.60
C SER A 34 -5.50 -8.37 23.57
N LYS A 35 -6.05 -9.52 23.14
CA LYS A 35 -5.46 -10.35 22.09
C LYS A 35 -5.79 -9.84 20.69
N ASN A 36 -6.87 -9.08 20.55
CA ASN A 36 -7.43 -8.61 19.29
C ASN A 36 -7.14 -7.13 18.99
N GLU A 37 -6.66 -6.38 19.97
CA GLU A 37 -6.55 -4.93 19.88
C GLU A 37 -5.89 -4.45 18.59
N LYS A 38 -4.74 -5.03 18.22
CA LYS A 38 -4.03 -4.69 16.98
C LYS A 38 -4.85 -4.97 15.74
N PHE A 39 -5.51 -6.12 15.68
CA PHE A 39 -6.36 -6.47 14.54
C PHE A 39 -7.56 -5.51 14.44
N ILE A 40 -8.20 -5.16 15.55
CA ILE A 40 -9.30 -4.19 15.57
C ILE A 40 -8.84 -2.82 15.13
N GLN A 41 -7.66 -2.37 15.55
CA GLN A 41 -7.06 -1.11 15.11
C GLN A 41 -6.86 -1.11 13.57
N GLU A 42 -6.32 -2.19 13.01
CA GLU A 42 -6.13 -2.32 11.55
C GLU A 42 -7.46 -2.26 10.78
N VAL A 43 -8.50 -2.92 11.29
CA VAL A 43 -9.85 -2.85 10.68
C VAL A 43 -10.41 -1.42 10.73
N LEU A 44 -10.22 -0.72 11.85
CA LEU A 44 -10.72 0.65 12.04
C LEU A 44 -9.94 1.72 11.27
N TRP A 45 -8.69 1.46 10.87
CA TRP A 45 -7.93 2.40 10.05
C TRP A 45 -8.67 2.77 8.75
N ARG A 46 -9.36 1.83 8.12
CA ARG A 46 -10.17 2.09 6.93
C ARG A 46 -11.27 3.14 7.21
N THR A 47 -12.02 2.96 8.27
CA THR A 47 -13.08 3.90 8.68
C THR A 47 -12.48 5.27 9.01
N TYR A 48 -11.35 5.30 9.71
CA TYR A 48 -10.65 6.53 10.02
C TYR A 48 -10.20 7.27 8.76
N TRP A 49 -9.58 6.57 7.79
CA TRP A 49 -9.11 7.19 6.55
C TRP A 49 -10.26 7.75 5.72
N LYS A 50 -11.38 7.05 5.63
CA LYS A 50 -12.58 7.55 4.93
C LYS A 50 -13.08 8.86 5.55
N GLY A 51 -13.32 8.88 6.84
CA GLY A 51 -13.77 10.08 7.54
C GLY A 51 -12.75 11.22 7.48
N TRP A 52 -11.44 10.90 7.53
CA TRP A 52 -10.39 11.90 7.41
C TRP A 52 -10.40 12.58 6.04
N LEU A 53 -10.54 11.81 4.95
CA LEU A 53 -10.57 12.33 3.58
C LEU A 53 -11.87 13.08 3.28
N GLU A 54 -13.02 12.61 3.76
CA GLU A 54 -14.30 13.32 3.64
C GLU A 54 -14.24 14.72 4.24
N LEU A 55 -13.61 14.87 5.42
CA LEU A 55 -13.43 16.17 6.06
C LEU A 55 -12.37 17.06 5.38
N ARG A 56 -11.58 16.50 4.46
CA ARG A 56 -10.47 17.18 3.76
C ARG A 56 -10.46 16.84 2.27
N SER A 57 -11.61 16.99 1.62
CA SER A 57 -11.83 16.65 0.20
C SER A 57 -10.82 17.29 -0.74
N GLY A 58 -10.35 18.52 -0.43
CA GLY A 58 -9.30 19.20 -1.21
C GLY A 58 -8.02 18.38 -1.38
N VAL A 59 -7.70 17.46 -0.46
CA VAL A 59 -6.55 16.55 -0.61
C VAL A 59 -6.74 15.59 -1.79
N TRP A 60 -7.98 15.15 -2.03
CA TRP A 60 -8.31 14.32 -3.17
C TRP A 60 -8.30 15.11 -4.48
N ASP A 61 -8.85 16.33 -4.46
CA ASP A 61 -8.86 17.19 -5.63
C ASP A 61 -7.43 17.56 -6.07
N ASP A 62 -6.57 17.94 -5.12
CA ASP A 62 -5.15 18.20 -5.36
C ASP A 62 -4.43 16.97 -5.95
N TYR A 63 -4.71 15.77 -5.39
CA TYR A 63 -4.15 14.52 -5.93
C TYR A 63 -4.55 14.30 -7.39
N LEU A 64 -5.82 14.49 -7.76
CA LEU A 64 -6.29 14.31 -9.13
C LEU A 64 -5.68 15.33 -10.11
N LEU A 65 -5.54 16.58 -9.69
CA LEU A 65 -4.90 17.62 -10.50
C LEU A 65 -3.43 17.31 -10.75
N ASP A 66 -2.71 16.97 -9.69
CA ASP A 66 -1.30 16.56 -9.77
C ASP A 66 -1.13 15.31 -10.64
N LEU A 67 -1.96 14.29 -10.44
CA LEU A 67 -1.89 13.04 -11.19
C LEU A 67 -2.02 13.27 -12.69
N LYS A 68 -2.96 14.14 -13.11
CA LYS A 68 -3.16 14.47 -14.52
C LYS A 68 -1.90 15.10 -15.14
N ARG A 69 -1.29 16.07 -14.45
CA ARG A 69 -0.05 16.73 -14.89
C ARG A 69 1.12 15.75 -14.94
N ILE A 70 1.31 14.97 -13.87
CA ILE A 70 2.43 14.04 -13.72
C ILE A 70 2.34 12.88 -14.72
N LYS A 71 1.15 12.39 -15.06
CA LYS A 71 0.96 11.37 -16.09
C LYS A 71 1.50 11.82 -17.45
N GLU A 72 1.27 13.06 -17.85
CA GLU A 72 1.80 13.61 -19.11
C GLU A 72 3.32 13.78 -19.05
N GLU A 73 3.84 14.24 -17.91
CA GLU A 73 5.29 14.42 -17.72
C GLU A 73 6.06 13.10 -17.74
N PHE A 74 5.48 12.03 -17.19
CA PHE A 74 6.15 10.73 -17.03
C PHE A 74 5.77 9.68 -18.09
N LYS A 75 4.92 9.98 -19.06
CA LYS A 75 4.43 9.01 -20.04
C LYS A 75 5.53 8.25 -20.80
N ASP A 76 6.66 8.91 -21.09
CA ASP A 76 7.81 8.33 -21.78
C ASP A 76 9.02 8.13 -20.85
N ASN A 77 8.83 8.27 -19.53
CA ASN A 77 9.90 8.10 -18.55
C ASN A 77 10.26 6.61 -18.41
N LYS A 78 11.51 6.26 -18.73
CA LYS A 78 11.98 4.87 -18.73
C LYS A 78 11.92 4.22 -17.33
N SER A 79 12.22 4.96 -16.27
CA SER A 79 12.14 4.42 -14.90
C SER A 79 10.71 4.07 -14.53
N TYR A 80 9.76 4.94 -14.84
CA TYR A 80 8.34 4.69 -14.63
C TYR A 80 7.83 3.49 -15.44
N LEU A 81 8.13 3.44 -16.75
CA LEU A 81 7.74 2.32 -17.62
C LEU A 81 8.31 0.99 -17.12
N ASN A 82 9.59 0.96 -16.75
CA ASN A 82 10.20 -0.23 -16.17
C ASN A 82 9.56 -0.62 -14.81
N ALA A 83 9.20 0.36 -14.00
CA ALA A 83 8.57 0.10 -12.70
C ALA A 83 7.21 -0.57 -12.88
N ILE A 84 6.32 -0.02 -13.71
CA ILE A 84 4.99 -0.61 -13.94
C ILE A 84 5.05 -1.96 -14.69
N GLU A 85 6.13 -2.24 -15.42
CA GLU A 85 6.34 -3.52 -16.10
C GLU A 85 7.04 -4.58 -15.22
N GLY A 86 7.55 -4.20 -14.05
CA GLY A 86 8.34 -5.10 -13.20
C GLY A 86 9.70 -5.46 -13.82
N LYS A 87 10.34 -4.50 -14.47
CA LYS A 87 11.63 -4.62 -15.15
C LYS A 87 12.70 -3.71 -14.56
N THR A 88 12.63 -3.47 -13.26
CA THR A 88 13.63 -2.70 -12.53
C THR A 88 14.85 -3.56 -12.17
N LYS A 89 15.85 -2.95 -11.54
CA LYS A 89 17.01 -3.67 -11.00
C LYS A 89 16.73 -4.31 -9.62
N ILE A 90 15.52 -4.20 -9.10
CA ILE A 90 15.13 -4.66 -7.76
C ILE A 90 14.22 -5.88 -7.92
N GLU A 91 14.77 -7.07 -7.71
CA GLU A 91 14.08 -8.34 -7.95
C GLU A 91 12.77 -8.46 -7.17
N CYS A 92 12.79 -8.19 -5.87
CA CYS A 92 11.59 -8.29 -5.03
C CYS A 92 10.47 -7.35 -5.51
N PHE A 93 10.82 -6.15 -5.95
CA PHE A 93 9.86 -5.19 -6.49
C PHE A 93 9.22 -5.73 -7.78
N ASN A 94 10.02 -6.28 -8.69
CA ASN A 94 9.54 -6.86 -9.95
C ASN A 94 8.57 -8.03 -9.70
N GLU A 95 8.90 -8.90 -8.73
CA GLU A 95 8.00 -9.99 -8.34
C GLU A 95 6.67 -9.47 -7.77
N TRP A 96 6.71 -8.42 -6.94
CA TRP A 96 5.47 -7.85 -6.38
C TRP A 96 4.62 -7.14 -7.45
N VAL A 97 5.23 -6.54 -8.47
CA VAL A 97 4.48 -6.04 -9.64
C VAL A 97 3.74 -7.18 -10.34
N ASN A 98 4.43 -8.30 -10.57
CA ASN A 98 3.84 -9.48 -11.20
C ASN A 98 2.75 -10.12 -10.32
N GLU A 99 2.99 -10.21 -9.00
CA GLU A 99 2.00 -10.70 -8.02
C GLU A 99 0.74 -9.82 -8.04
N LEU A 100 0.91 -8.48 -7.99
CA LEU A 100 -0.18 -7.52 -8.06
C LEU A 100 -1.00 -7.67 -9.34
N LYS A 101 -0.35 -7.76 -10.50
CA LYS A 101 -1.02 -7.90 -11.79
C LYS A 101 -1.72 -9.26 -11.97
N THR A 102 -1.19 -10.31 -11.33
CA THR A 102 -1.73 -11.67 -11.47
C THR A 102 -2.89 -11.92 -10.51
N TYR A 103 -2.76 -11.48 -9.26
CA TYR A 103 -3.70 -11.80 -8.19
C TYR A 103 -4.55 -10.61 -7.74
N ASN A 104 -4.24 -9.41 -8.20
CA ASN A 104 -4.90 -8.15 -7.84
C ASN A 104 -4.91 -7.88 -6.33
N TYR A 105 -3.90 -8.40 -5.65
CA TYR A 105 -3.75 -8.30 -4.20
C TYR A 105 -2.27 -8.33 -3.79
N LEU A 106 -1.93 -7.57 -2.76
CA LEU A 106 -0.65 -7.64 -2.07
C LEU A 106 -0.88 -7.60 -0.56
N HIS A 107 -0.08 -8.35 0.18
CA HIS A 107 -0.05 -8.26 1.64
C HIS A 107 0.29 -6.84 2.10
N ASN A 108 -0.28 -6.39 3.23
CA ASN A 108 -0.12 -5.01 3.73
C ASN A 108 1.37 -4.58 3.86
N HIS A 109 2.24 -5.42 4.41
CA HIS A 109 3.68 -5.11 4.48
C HIS A 109 4.30 -4.93 3.10
N THR A 110 3.95 -5.78 2.15
CA THR A 110 4.43 -5.67 0.77
C THR A 110 4.02 -4.34 0.14
N ARG A 111 2.81 -3.86 0.41
CA ARG A 111 2.34 -2.54 -0.08
C ARG A 111 3.20 -1.40 0.45
N MET A 112 3.58 -1.46 1.73
CA MET A 112 4.44 -0.45 2.35
C MET A 112 5.85 -0.47 1.76
N TRP A 113 6.45 -1.65 1.58
CA TRP A 113 7.76 -1.79 0.94
C TRP A 113 7.73 -1.35 -0.51
N PHE A 114 6.69 -1.75 -1.26
CA PHE A 114 6.48 -1.36 -2.64
C PHE A 114 6.44 0.17 -2.78
N ALA A 115 5.62 0.83 -1.97
CA ALA A 115 5.49 2.29 -2.00
C ALA A 115 6.79 2.99 -1.61
N SER A 116 7.50 2.48 -0.61
CA SER A 116 8.81 3.01 -0.21
C SER A 116 9.86 2.88 -1.32
N ILE A 117 9.96 1.72 -1.95
CA ILE A 117 10.90 1.49 -3.07
C ILE A 117 10.53 2.40 -4.25
N TRP A 118 9.25 2.49 -4.59
CA TRP A 118 8.76 3.37 -5.64
C TRP A 118 9.19 4.82 -5.44
N ILE A 119 8.96 5.36 -4.24
CA ILE A 119 9.20 6.77 -3.94
C ILE A 119 10.70 7.05 -3.75
N PHE A 120 11.37 6.29 -2.89
CA PHE A 120 12.71 6.66 -2.40
C PHE A 120 13.85 5.98 -3.16
N THR A 121 13.64 4.79 -3.73
CA THR A 121 14.70 4.07 -4.46
C THR A 121 14.60 4.27 -5.97
N LEU A 122 13.39 4.25 -6.52
CA LEU A 122 13.16 4.49 -7.94
C LEU A 122 12.95 5.98 -8.27
N ASP A 123 12.84 6.82 -7.24
CA ASP A 123 12.63 8.28 -7.37
C ASP A 123 11.43 8.63 -8.26
N LEU A 124 10.30 7.94 -8.03
CA LEU A 124 9.08 8.12 -8.80
C LEU A 124 8.01 8.85 -7.97
N PRO A 125 7.20 9.71 -8.59
CA PRO A 125 6.09 10.38 -7.92
C PRO A 125 5.13 9.39 -7.28
N TRP A 126 4.78 9.62 -6.01
CA TRP A 126 3.88 8.76 -5.26
C TRP A 126 2.48 8.66 -5.89
N GLN A 127 2.03 9.72 -6.57
CA GLN A 127 0.74 9.78 -7.24
C GLN A 127 0.62 8.70 -8.33
N LEU A 128 1.68 8.46 -9.09
CA LEU A 128 1.70 7.41 -10.12
C LEU A 128 1.64 6.01 -9.50
N GLY A 129 2.30 5.81 -8.38
CA GLY A 129 2.24 4.53 -7.65
C GLY A 129 0.87 4.30 -7.02
N ALA A 130 0.25 5.34 -6.44
CA ALA A 130 -1.10 5.28 -5.91
C ALA A 130 -2.13 4.94 -7.01
N GLU A 131 -2.00 5.54 -8.18
CA GLU A 131 -2.83 5.24 -9.34
C GLU A 131 -2.62 3.79 -9.83
N PHE A 132 -1.37 3.32 -9.89
CA PHE A 132 -1.06 1.94 -10.25
C PHE A 132 -1.71 0.93 -9.31
N PHE A 133 -1.75 1.22 -8.01
CA PHE A 133 -2.46 0.40 -7.03
C PHE A 133 -3.97 0.44 -7.24
N MET A 134 -4.56 1.61 -7.49
CA MET A 134 -6.00 1.72 -7.76
C MET A 134 -6.45 0.94 -8.99
N GLN A 135 -5.60 0.85 -10.01
CA GLN A 135 -5.90 0.09 -11.24
C GLN A 135 -5.84 -1.42 -11.05
N HIS A 136 -5.08 -1.92 -10.08
CA HIS A 136 -4.80 -3.35 -9.96
C HIS A 136 -5.36 -4.00 -8.69
N LEU A 137 -5.53 -3.28 -7.59
CA LEU A 137 -5.98 -3.87 -6.32
C LEU A 137 -7.50 -4.11 -6.31
N TYR A 138 -7.93 -5.33 -6.02
CA TYR A 138 -9.36 -5.62 -5.76
C TYR A 138 -9.91 -4.88 -4.55
N ASP A 139 -9.09 -4.56 -3.58
CA ASP A 139 -9.46 -3.79 -2.41
C ASP A 139 -9.08 -2.30 -2.52
N GLY A 140 -8.87 -1.81 -3.73
CA GLY A 140 -8.59 -0.41 -4.01
C GLY A 140 -9.68 0.48 -3.41
N ASP A 141 -9.32 1.28 -2.41
CA ASP A 141 -10.20 2.23 -1.73
C ASP A 141 -9.56 3.61 -1.80
N THR A 142 -10.29 4.57 -2.32
CA THR A 142 -9.82 5.94 -2.57
C THR A 142 -9.11 6.55 -1.37
N ALA A 143 -9.71 6.46 -0.18
CA ALA A 143 -9.14 7.07 1.01
C ALA A 143 -7.93 6.28 1.53
N SER A 144 -8.09 4.97 1.74
CA SER A 144 -7.03 4.12 2.29
C SER A 144 -5.79 4.08 1.38
N ASN A 145 -5.99 4.01 0.07
CA ASN A 145 -4.89 3.98 -0.88
C ASN A 145 -4.16 5.34 -0.92
N THR A 146 -4.87 6.43 -1.17
CA THR A 146 -4.26 7.76 -1.29
C THR A 146 -3.54 8.15 0.00
N LEU A 147 -4.20 7.98 1.16
CA LEU A 147 -3.62 8.37 2.44
C LEU A 147 -2.50 7.42 2.89
N GLY A 148 -2.58 6.14 2.52
CA GLY A 148 -1.50 5.17 2.74
C GLY A 148 -0.23 5.53 1.98
N TRP A 149 -0.33 5.89 0.69
CA TRP A 149 0.80 6.38 -0.10
C TRP A 149 1.36 7.69 0.43
N ARG A 150 0.50 8.64 0.82
CA ARG A 150 0.91 9.90 1.47
C ARG A 150 1.62 9.65 2.80
N TRP A 151 1.20 8.64 3.56
CA TRP A 151 1.85 8.27 4.81
C TRP A 151 3.26 7.72 4.58
N VAL A 152 3.45 6.81 3.61
CA VAL A 152 4.79 6.33 3.23
C VAL A 152 5.68 7.48 2.78
N ALA A 153 5.15 8.40 1.97
CA ALA A 153 5.88 9.57 1.46
C ALA A 153 6.23 10.63 2.53
N GLY A 154 5.70 10.50 3.76
CA GLY A 154 5.98 11.44 4.85
C GLY A 154 5.17 12.73 4.82
N ILE A 155 4.17 12.83 3.95
CA ILE A 155 3.33 14.02 3.80
C ILE A 155 1.99 13.93 4.55
N GLN A 156 1.60 12.76 5.02
CA GLN A 156 0.38 12.56 5.82
C GLN A 156 0.62 12.85 7.31
N THR A 157 1.79 12.50 7.82
CA THR A 157 2.22 12.79 9.18
C THR A 157 3.55 13.51 9.10
N GLN A 158 3.58 14.78 9.48
CA GLN A 158 4.75 15.62 9.37
C GLN A 158 5.98 15.00 10.05
N GLY A 159 7.10 14.94 9.32
CA GLY A 159 8.37 14.43 9.82
C GLY A 159 8.46 12.90 9.97
N LYS A 160 7.47 12.15 9.52
CA LYS A 160 7.45 10.67 9.58
C LYS A 160 7.21 10.11 8.19
N HIS A 161 8.21 9.49 7.61
CA HIS A 161 8.11 8.68 6.39
C HIS A 161 8.46 7.23 6.71
N TYR A 162 8.08 6.32 5.83
CA TYR A 162 8.40 4.90 5.99
C TYR A 162 9.44 4.48 4.97
N LEU A 163 10.61 4.02 5.44
CA LEU A 163 11.66 3.46 4.60
C LEU A 163 11.65 1.93 4.69
N ALA A 164 11.60 1.29 3.54
CA ALA A 164 11.82 -0.15 3.46
C ALA A 164 13.29 -0.44 3.71
N SER A 165 13.59 -1.46 4.52
CA SER A 165 14.95 -1.92 4.75
C SER A 165 15.14 -3.36 4.26
N GLU A 166 16.33 -3.67 3.74
CA GLU A 166 16.68 -5.02 3.30
C GLU A 166 16.46 -6.04 4.41
N TRP A 167 16.90 -5.73 5.63
CA TRP A 167 16.73 -6.60 6.79
C TRP A 167 15.26 -6.97 7.04
N ASN A 168 14.36 -5.99 6.94
CA ASN A 168 12.93 -6.22 7.18
C ASN A 168 12.32 -7.10 6.08
N ILE A 169 12.61 -6.78 4.82
CA ILE A 169 12.17 -7.57 3.67
C ILE A 169 12.69 -9.01 3.79
N LYS A 170 14.00 -9.20 4.00
CA LYS A 170 14.62 -10.50 4.17
C LYS A 170 13.97 -11.31 5.29
N LYS A 171 13.77 -10.71 6.46
CA LYS A 171 13.16 -11.37 7.62
C LYS A 171 11.74 -11.88 7.35
N PHE A 172 10.90 -11.07 6.72
CA PHE A 172 9.49 -11.39 6.51
C PHE A 172 9.19 -12.12 5.19
N THR A 173 10.20 -12.36 4.37
CA THR A 173 10.12 -13.19 3.16
C THR A 173 10.85 -14.51 3.29
N ASN A 174 11.21 -14.95 4.51
CA ASN A 174 11.97 -16.17 4.79
C ASN A 174 13.32 -16.20 4.03
N ASN A 175 14.05 -15.10 4.04
CA ASN A 175 15.32 -14.92 3.32
C ASN A 175 15.24 -15.15 1.80
N ARG A 176 14.04 -14.99 1.21
CA ARG A 176 13.85 -15.14 -0.24
C ARG A 176 14.58 -14.08 -1.05
N PHE A 177 14.66 -12.87 -0.52
CA PHE A 177 15.31 -11.73 -1.16
C PHE A 177 16.49 -11.27 -0.32
N GLU A 178 17.65 -11.21 -0.95
CA GLU A 178 18.91 -10.80 -0.34
C GLU A 178 19.66 -9.81 -1.26
N ASN A 179 20.58 -9.05 -0.68
CA ASN A 179 21.39 -8.08 -1.42
C ASN A 179 20.58 -7.02 -2.17
N ILE A 180 19.46 -6.58 -1.57
CA ILE A 180 18.59 -5.57 -2.14
C ILE A 180 19.24 -4.21 -1.89
N LYS A 181 19.61 -3.51 -2.95
CA LYS A 181 20.14 -2.14 -2.83
C LYS A 181 18.98 -1.15 -2.77
N LEU A 182 18.67 -0.68 -1.58
CA LEU A 182 17.64 0.34 -1.33
C LEU A 182 18.30 1.65 -0.90
N ASN A 183 17.63 2.76 -1.15
CA ASN A 183 17.93 4.04 -0.50
C ASN A 183 17.25 4.00 0.88
N GLU A 184 18.05 3.86 1.93
CA GLU A 184 17.64 3.83 3.33
C GLU A 184 17.86 5.18 4.01
#